data_e8118028afe569d279215a6fe185999c
#
_entry.id   e8118028afe569d279215a6fe185999c
#
_cell.length_a   1.000
_cell.length_b   1.000
_cell.length_c   1.000
_cell.angle_alpha   90.00
_cell.angle_beta   90.00
_cell.angle_gamma   90.00
#
_symmetry.space_group_name_H-M   'P 1'
#
loop_
_entity.id
_entity.type
_entity.pdbx_description
1 polymer ?
#
loop_
_entity_poly.entity_id
_entity_poly.type
_entity_poly.pdbx_seq_one_letter_code
_entity_poly.pdbx_strand_id
1 'polypeptide(L)'
;ESDFRGAGWNVIKLVWGTQWDALFARDKKGILMRRMMECVDGEYQTFKSKDGAYVREHFFNTPELKELVADWPDDDIWNLNRGGHDPHKVYAAFHAAANHKGQPTVILAKTIKGYGMGESGEAQNITHQQKKMTGGSIRTFRDRFQIPIPDDQLDDVPFVKFAEGSKELDYMRARRMELGGYLPTRRRKAEPLPVPELAAFERFLKSTEDREISTTMAFVQVLQTLVRDKHLGKHVVPIVPDESRTFGMEGMFRQLGIFSQVGQLYRPEDAEDFMFY
;
A
#
# COMPACT_ATOMS: atom_id res chain seq x y z
N GLU A 1 7.22 -14.73 -5.89
CA GLU A 1 6.00 -15.41 -6.30
C GLU A 1 5.82 -16.73 -5.55
N SER A 2 6.83 -17.61 -5.62
CA SER A 2 6.80 -18.93 -4.98
C SER A 2 6.51 -18.88 -3.49
N ASP A 3 7.07 -17.91 -2.78
CA ASP A 3 6.88 -17.73 -1.35
C ASP A 3 5.41 -17.45 -1.01
N PHE A 4 4.78 -16.53 -1.74
CA PHE A 4 3.35 -16.25 -1.56
C PHE A 4 2.47 -17.45 -1.91
N ARG A 5 2.75 -18.13 -3.03
CA ARG A 5 2.00 -19.34 -3.40
C ARG A 5 2.18 -20.45 -2.37
N GLY A 6 3.42 -20.64 -1.89
CA GLY A 6 3.73 -21.62 -0.85
C GLY A 6 3.04 -21.32 0.47
N ALA A 7 2.78 -20.05 0.79
CA ALA A 7 2.01 -19.61 1.94
C ALA A 7 0.49 -19.61 1.72
N GLY A 8 -0.01 -20.13 0.60
CA GLY A 8 -1.45 -20.26 0.33
C GLY A 8 -2.12 -19.01 -0.20
N TRP A 9 -1.37 -18.03 -0.72
CA TRP A 9 -1.95 -16.83 -1.32
C TRP A 9 -2.34 -17.06 -2.79
N ASN A 10 -3.43 -16.44 -3.21
CA ASN A 10 -3.70 -16.22 -4.62
C ASN A 10 -2.73 -15.16 -5.17
N VAL A 11 -2.03 -15.45 -6.27
CA VAL A 11 -1.01 -14.55 -6.84
C VAL A 11 -1.39 -14.14 -8.24
N ILE A 12 -1.53 -12.84 -8.45
CA ILE A 12 -1.72 -12.22 -9.76
C ILE A 12 -0.44 -11.50 -10.16
N LYS A 13 0.13 -11.85 -11.32
CA LYS A 13 1.32 -11.17 -11.88
C LYS A 13 0.90 -10.16 -12.93
N LEU A 14 1.29 -8.92 -12.75
CA LEU A 14 0.99 -7.79 -13.63
C LEU A 14 2.29 -7.24 -14.19
N VAL A 15 2.89 -7.94 -15.15
CA VAL A 15 4.26 -7.69 -15.61
C VAL A 15 4.29 -6.80 -16.84
N TRP A 16 3.54 -7.15 -17.89
CA TRP A 16 3.58 -6.49 -19.19
C TRP A 16 2.25 -5.82 -19.53
N GLY A 17 2.32 -4.62 -20.11
CA GLY A 17 1.16 -3.87 -20.57
C GLY A 17 0.51 -4.48 -21.82
N THR A 18 -0.69 -4.03 -22.15
CA THR A 18 -1.50 -4.52 -23.28
C THR A 18 -0.77 -4.38 -24.62
N GLN A 19 0.09 -3.38 -24.77
CA GLN A 19 0.86 -3.16 -26.00
C GLN A 19 1.75 -4.36 -26.37
N TRP A 20 2.20 -5.14 -25.38
CA TRP A 20 2.98 -6.35 -25.62
C TRP A 20 2.16 -7.52 -26.16
N ASP A 21 0.85 -7.51 -25.99
CA ASP A 21 -0.01 -8.67 -26.33
C ASP A 21 0.04 -9.01 -27.83
N ALA A 22 0.12 -7.98 -28.69
CA ALA A 22 0.29 -8.17 -30.14
C ALA A 22 1.62 -8.84 -30.50
N LEU A 23 2.70 -8.49 -29.81
CA LEU A 23 4.02 -9.11 -30.02
C LEU A 23 4.05 -10.54 -29.50
N PHE A 24 3.46 -10.83 -28.34
CA PHE A 24 3.31 -12.19 -27.84
C PHE A 24 2.49 -13.07 -28.80
N ALA A 25 1.44 -12.51 -29.42
CA ALA A 25 0.64 -13.23 -30.40
C ALA A 25 1.45 -13.59 -31.67
N ARG A 26 2.43 -12.76 -32.05
CA ARG A 26 3.35 -13.01 -33.20
C ARG A 26 4.47 -13.98 -32.83
N ASP A 27 4.89 -14.09 -31.59
CA ASP A 27 6.04 -14.88 -31.13
C ASP A 27 5.73 -16.38 -31.06
N LYS A 28 5.55 -17.02 -32.22
CA LYS A 28 5.24 -18.44 -32.29
C LYS A 28 6.39 -19.37 -31.85
N LYS A 29 7.62 -18.86 -31.83
CA LYS A 29 8.84 -19.62 -31.48
C LYS A 29 9.32 -19.36 -30.05
N GLY A 30 8.66 -18.44 -29.31
CA GLY A 30 9.06 -18.06 -27.95
C GLY A 30 10.39 -17.30 -27.88
N ILE A 31 10.83 -16.64 -28.97
CA ILE A 31 12.10 -15.91 -29.04
C ILE A 31 12.00 -14.64 -28.21
N LEU A 32 10.88 -13.93 -28.30
CA LEU A 32 10.62 -12.74 -27.50
C LEU A 32 10.58 -13.08 -26.00
N MET A 33 9.87 -14.14 -25.65
CA MET A 33 9.80 -14.58 -24.24
C MET A 33 11.18 -14.95 -23.72
N ARG A 34 12.02 -15.66 -24.52
CA ARG A 34 13.40 -16.00 -24.15
C ARG A 34 14.23 -14.74 -23.92
N ARG A 35 14.18 -13.77 -24.84
CA ARG A 35 14.89 -12.47 -24.68
C ARG A 35 14.46 -11.76 -23.42
N MET A 36 13.17 -11.77 -23.11
CA MET A 36 12.66 -11.17 -21.88
C MET A 36 13.18 -11.86 -20.61
N MET A 37 13.38 -13.16 -20.64
CA MET A 37 13.93 -13.93 -19.51
C MET A 37 15.43 -13.74 -19.33
N GLU A 38 16.17 -13.53 -20.42
CA GLU A 38 17.61 -13.29 -20.41
C GLU A 38 17.98 -11.86 -20.01
N CYS A 39 17.09 -10.91 -20.25
CA CYS A 39 17.28 -9.50 -19.96
C CYS A 39 17.27 -9.23 -18.46
N VAL A 40 18.33 -8.69 -17.92
CA VAL A 40 18.46 -8.35 -16.51
C VAL A 40 17.78 -7.02 -16.18
N ASP A 41 17.46 -6.79 -14.90
CA ASP A 41 16.69 -5.61 -14.47
C ASP A 41 17.36 -4.28 -14.82
N GLY A 42 18.69 -4.20 -14.79
CA GLY A 42 19.45 -3.02 -15.19
C GLY A 42 19.30 -2.68 -16.68
N GLU A 43 19.23 -3.69 -17.57
CA GLU A 43 18.93 -3.46 -18.98
C GLU A 43 17.51 -2.92 -19.17
N TYR A 44 16.51 -3.51 -18.48
CA TYR A 44 15.12 -3.01 -18.53
C TYR A 44 15.01 -1.56 -18.07
N GLN A 45 15.77 -1.17 -17.06
CA GLN A 45 15.85 0.20 -16.60
C GLN A 45 16.42 1.11 -17.68
N THR A 46 17.54 0.71 -18.29
CA THR A 46 18.20 1.45 -19.38
C THR A 46 17.27 1.64 -20.58
N PHE A 47 16.59 0.58 -21.02
CA PHE A 47 15.66 0.66 -22.15
C PHE A 47 14.57 1.70 -21.94
N LYS A 48 14.10 1.89 -20.70
CA LYS A 48 13.06 2.89 -20.44
C LYS A 48 13.60 4.31 -20.26
N SER A 49 14.88 4.46 -19.92
CA SER A 49 15.54 5.76 -19.84
C SER A 49 16.05 6.28 -21.20
N LYS A 50 15.98 5.46 -22.25
CA LYS A 50 16.38 5.77 -23.63
C LYS A 50 15.15 5.88 -24.52
N ASP A 51 15.37 6.14 -25.81
CA ASP A 51 14.33 6.22 -26.83
C ASP A 51 14.00 4.85 -27.47
N GLY A 52 13.01 4.86 -28.38
CA GLY A 52 12.58 3.65 -29.08
C GLY A 52 13.59 3.10 -30.04
N ALA A 53 14.42 3.96 -30.68
CA ALA A 53 15.50 3.52 -31.55
C ALA A 53 16.52 2.70 -30.78
N TYR A 54 16.91 3.15 -29.59
CA TYR A 54 17.79 2.39 -28.70
C TYR A 54 17.19 1.04 -28.32
N VAL A 55 15.89 1.01 -27.96
CA VAL A 55 15.19 -0.24 -27.61
C VAL A 55 15.15 -1.19 -28.80
N ARG A 56 14.86 -0.69 -30.00
CA ARG A 56 14.89 -1.49 -31.24
C ARG A 56 16.23 -2.16 -31.44
N GLU A 57 17.33 -1.42 -31.26
CA GLU A 57 18.65 -1.94 -31.52
C GLU A 57 19.14 -2.93 -30.44
N HIS A 58 18.89 -2.62 -29.18
CA HIS A 58 19.50 -3.32 -28.05
C HIS A 58 18.61 -4.39 -27.41
N PHE A 59 17.31 -4.20 -27.40
CA PHE A 59 16.39 -5.23 -26.91
C PHE A 59 15.98 -6.19 -28.03
N PHE A 60 15.56 -5.67 -29.19
CA PHE A 60 15.23 -6.49 -30.38
C PHE A 60 16.50 -6.74 -31.21
N ASN A 61 17.54 -7.27 -30.58
CA ASN A 61 18.91 -7.30 -31.07
C ASN A 61 19.26 -8.47 -32.00
N THR A 62 18.34 -9.37 -32.32
CA THR A 62 18.51 -10.44 -33.29
C THR A 62 17.66 -10.21 -34.54
N PRO A 63 18.00 -10.81 -35.69
CA PRO A 63 17.20 -10.67 -36.91
C PRO A 63 15.71 -11.04 -36.68
N GLU A 64 15.46 -12.13 -35.98
CA GLU A 64 14.13 -12.63 -35.71
C GLU A 64 13.33 -11.70 -34.77
N LEU A 65 13.98 -11.10 -33.77
CA LEU A 65 13.35 -10.11 -32.90
C LEU A 65 13.08 -8.82 -33.66
N LYS A 66 14.00 -8.36 -34.52
CA LYS A 66 13.79 -7.17 -35.36
C LYS A 66 12.63 -7.36 -36.32
N GLU A 67 12.42 -8.57 -36.85
CA GLU A 67 11.29 -8.88 -37.72
C GLU A 67 9.94 -8.71 -37.00
N LEU A 68 9.85 -9.03 -35.70
CA LEU A 68 8.63 -8.86 -34.91
C LEU A 68 8.14 -7.41 -34.85
N VAL A 69 9.06 -6.45 -34.97
CA VAL A 69 8.79 -5.01 -34.85
C VAL A 69 9.20 -4.22 -36.10
N ALA A 70 9.35 -4.90 -37.24
CA ALA A 70 9.80 -4.29 -38.48
C ALA A 70 8.85 -3.17 -38.99
N ASP A 71 7.58 -3.35 -38.77
CA ASP A 71 6.49 -2.44 -39.14
C ASP A 71 6.12 -1.43 -38.03
N TRP A 72 6.82 -1.43 -36.90
CA TRP A 72 6.53 -0.56 -35.78
C TRP A 72 7.40 0.70 -35.79
N PRO A 73 6.85 1.90 -35.61
CA PRO A 73 7.66 3.09 -35.35
C PRO A 73 8.36 3.02 -33.98
N ASP A 74 9.43 3.79 -33.83
CA ASP A 74 10.20 3.80 -32.59
C ASP A 74 9.38 4.29 -31.39
N ASP A 75 8.47 5.21 -31.60
CA ASP A 75 7.56 5.69 -30.54
C ASP A 75 6.67 4.56 -30.00
N ASP A 76 6.17 3.69 -30.87
CA ASP A 76 5.36 2.53 -30.43
C ASP A 76 6.20 1.52 -29.64
N ILE A 77 7.45 1.33 -30.05
CA ILE A 77 8.40 0.50 -29.29
C ILE A 77 8.70 1.11 -27.93
N TRP A 78 8.88 2.43 -27.87
CA TRP A 78 9.08 3.12 -26.59
C TRP A 78 7.86 3.04 -25.68
N ASN A 79 6.65 3.05 -26.25
CA ASN A 79 5.38 2.94 -25.53
C ASN A 79 5.07 1.54 -25.00
N LEU A 80 5.86 0.52 -25.35
CA LEU A 80 5.77 -0.80 -24.73
C LEU A 80 6.00 -0.70 -23.21
N ASN A 81 4.91 -0.79 -22.45
CA ASN A 81 4.92 -0.44 -21.05
C ASN A 81 4.86 -1.66 -20.12
N ARG A 82 5.10 -1.44 -18.81
CA ARG A 82 4.95 -2.44 -17.76
C ARG A 82 3.48 -2.54 -17.36
N GLY A 83 3.08 -3.73 -16.92
CA GLY A 83 1.69 -4.01 -16.57
C GLY A 83 1.14 -3.16 -15.42
N GLY A 84 2.00 -2.79 -14.45
CA GLY A 84 1.63 -1.90 -13.35
C GLY A 84 1.31 -0.45 -13.77
N HIS A 85 1.58 -0.09 -15.03
CA HIS A 85 1.21 1.20 -15.62
C HIS A 85 0.14 1.08 -16.72
N ASP A 86 -0.45 -0.10 -16.87
CA ASP A 86 -1.56 -0.34 -17.80
C ASP A 86 -2.89 -0.25 -17.05
N PRO A 87 -3.72 0.80 -17.27
CA PRO A 87 -4.95 0.99 -16.51
C PRO A 87 -5.93 -0.19 -16.62
N HIS A 88 -6.03 -0.79 -17.80
CA HIS A 88 -6.95 -1.91 -18.04
C HIS A 88 -6.51 -3.17 -17.30
N LYS A 89 -5.23 -3.51 -17.37
CA LYS A 89 -4.67 -4.67 -16.67
C LYS A 89 -4.65 -4.47 -15.15
N VAL A 90 -4.37 -3.24 -14.69
CA VAL A 90 -4.46 -2.88 -13.27
C VAL A 90 -5.89 -3.05 -12.76
N TYR A 91 -6.86 -2.48 -13.47
CA TYR A 91 -8.27 -2.64 -13.11
C TYR A 91 -8.69 -4.12 -13.07
N ALA A 92 -8.35 -4.89 -14.10
CA ALA A 92 -8.69 -6.31 -14.17
C ALA A 92 -8.07 -7.11 -13.00
N ALA A 93 -6.82 -6.82 -12.65
CA ALA A 93 -6.14 -7.47 -11.53
C ALA A 93 -6.81 -7.16 -10.18
N PHE A 94 -7.12 -5.90 -9.93
CA PHE A 94 -7.83 -5.50 -8.70
C PHE A 94 -9.27 -6.04 -8.66
N HIS A 95 -9.97 -6.04 -9.79
CA HIS A 95 -11.31 -6.63 -9.87
C HIS A 95 -11.27 -8.14 -9.56
N ALA A 96 -10.33 -8.87 -10.14
CA ALA A 96 -10.15 -10.29 -9.85
C ALA A 96 -9.80 -10.53 -8.37
N ALA A 97 -8.90 -9.72 -7.80
CA ALA A 97 -8.52 -9.82 -6.39
C ALA A 97 -9.68 -9.55 -5.44
N ALA A 98 -10.48 -8.52 -5.70
CA ALA A 98 -11.63 -8.16 -4.86
C ALA A 98 -12.74 -9.21 -4.87
N ASN A 99 -12.87 -9.97 -5.95
CA ASN A 99 -13.88 -11.03 -6.09
C ASN A 99 -13.37 -12.44 -5.72
N HIS A 100 -12.07 -12.60 -5.49
CA HIS A 100 -11.50 -13.87 -5.05
C HIS A 100 -11.91 -14.18 -3.62
N LYS A 101 -12.29 -15.44 -3.35
CA LYS A 101 -12.74 -15.89 -2.03
C LYS A 101 -11.84 -17.02 -1.51
N GLY A 102 -11.80 -17.16 -0.19
CA GLY A 102 -11.12 -18.26 0.49
C GLY A 102 -9.60 -18.09 0.67
N GLN A 103 -8.97 -17.12 -0.02
CA GLN A 103 -7.54 -16.85 0.07
C GLN A 103 -7.30 -15.35 -0.01
N PRO A 104 -6.30 -14.81 0.69
CA PRO A 104 -5.81 -13.46 0.41
C PRO A 104 -5.15 -13.41 -0.97
N THR A 105 -5.24 -12.27 -1.64
CA THR A 105 -4.64 -12.06 -2.96
C THR A 105 -3.48 -11.07 -2.87
N VAL A 106 -2.35 -11.42 -3.49
CA VAL A 106 -1.25 -10.48 -3.75
C VAL A 106 -1.16 -10.19 -5.24
N ILE A 107 -1.03 -8.91 -5.59
CA ILE A 107 -0.79 -8.45 -6.96
C ILE A 107 0.66 -8.01 -7.07
N LEU A 108 1.45 -8.73 -7.85
CA LEU A 108 2.84 -8.41 -8.14
C LEU A 108 2.91 -7.55 -9.39
N ALA A 109 2.89 -6.24 -9.20
CA ALA A 109 2.85 -5.26 -10.28
C ALA A 109 4.27 -4.77 -10.65
N LYS A 110 4.70 -5.01 -11.88
CA LYS A 110 5.94 -4.42 -12.41
C LYS A 110 5.70 -2.98 -12.81
N THR A 111 6.47 -2.08 -12.21
CA THR A 111 6.39 -0.63 -12.46
C THR A 111 7.75 -0.06 -12.87
N ILE A 112 7.76 1.21 -13.21
CA ILE A 112 8.98 1.98 -13.52
C ILE A 112 9.14 3.03 -12.44
N LYS A 113 10.30 3.08 -11.82
CA LYS A 113 10.60 4.12 -10.84
C LYS A 113 10.58 5.51 -11.51
N GLY A 114 9.84 6.45 -10.92
CA GLY A 114 9.69 7.78 -11.51
C GLY A 114 8.84 7.82 -12.78
N TYR A 115 7.92 6.89 -12.96
CA TYR A 115 7.04 6.86 -14.13
C TYR A 115 6.37 8.22 -14.40
N GLY A 116 6.53 8.70 -15.61
CA GLY A 116 6.01 10.01 -16.03
C GLY A 116 6.98 11.18 -15.84
N MET A 117 8.07 11.02 -15.06
CA MET A 117 9.01 12.11 -14.80
C MET A 117 9.90 12.45 -16.01
N GLY A 118 9.91 11.64 -17.06
CA GLY A 118 10.71 11.85 -18.26
C GLY A 118 12.18 12.09 -17.91
N GLU A 119 12.77 13.12 -18.51
CA GLU A 119 14.18 13.49 -18.29
C GLU A 119 14.51 13.84 -16.84
N SER A 120 13.52 14.21 -16.01
CA SER A 120 13.72 14.55 -14.60
C SER A 120 13.99 13.33 -13.71
N GLY A 121 13.93 12.10 -14.24
CA GLY A 121 14.29 10.94 -13.45
C GLY A 121 13.59 9.62 -13.82
N GLU A 122 12.78 9.56 -14.88
CA GLU A 122 12.08 8.31 -15.23
C GLU A 122 13.09 7.18 -15.51
N ALA A 123 12.91 6.06 -14.82
CA ALA A 123 13.79 4.89 -14.86
C ALA A 123 15.25 5.19 -14.43
N GLN A 124 15.45 6.19 -13.59
CA GLN A 124 16.79 6.58 -13.11
C GLN A 124 16.87 6.47 -11.58
N ASN A 125 18.06 6.19 -11.07
CA ASN A 125 18.28 6.09 -9.63
C ASN A 125 18.10 7.42 -8.90
N ILE A 126 18.39 8.55 -9.58
CA ILE A 126 18.23 9.90 -9.04
C ILE A 126 16.80 10.21 -8.60
N THR A 127 15.81 9.51 -9.17
CA THR A 127 14.39 9.67 -8.81
C THR A 127 14.16 9.57 -7.31
N HIS A 128 14.92 8.75 -6.60
CA HIS A 128 14.80 8.58 -5.15
C HIS A 128 15.07 9.86 -4.37
N GLN A 129 15.92 10.73 -4.88
CA GLN A 129 16.31 11.99 -4.25
C GLN A 129 15.71 13.22 -4.92
N GLN A 130 14.97 13.04 -6.02
CA GLN A 130 14.38 14.15 -6.77
C GLN A 130 13.27 14.82 -5.96
N LYS A 131 13.48 16.10 -5.64
CA LYS A 131 12.55 16.90 -4.81
C LYS A 131 11.64 17.80 -5.65
N LYS A 132 12.08 18.20 -6.85
CA LYS A 132 11.35 19.12 -7.72
C LYS A 132 11.55 18.72 -9.17
N MET A 133 10.49 18.87 -9.97
CA MET A 133 10.55 18.78 -11.42
C MET A 133 10.77 20.19 -12.00
N THR A 134 11.45 20.27 -13.14
CA THR A 134 11.54 21.54 -13.90
C THR A 134 10.19 21.89 -14.53
N GLY A 135 9.95 23.16 -14.85
CA GLY A 135 8.72 23.57 -15.53
C GLY A 135 8.49 22.84 -16.86
N GLY A 136 9.56 22.57 -17.62
CA GLY A 136 9.49 21.75 -18.83
C GLY A 136 9.04 20.31 -18.57
N SER A 137 9.57 19.68 -17.51
CA SER A 137 9.18 18.33 -17.13
C SER A 137 7.75 18.26 -16.60
N ILE A 138 7.28 19.28 -15.89
CA ILE A 138 5.87 19.37 -15.43
C ILE A 138 4.94 19.48 -16.65
N ARG A 139 5.30 20.28 -17.65
CA ARG A 139 4.54 20.39 -18.92
C ARG A 139 4.47 19.04 -19.64
N THR A 140 5.61 18.38 -19.81
CA THR A 140 5.68 17.04 -20.44
C THR A 140 4.82 16.02 -19.69
N PHE A 141 4.85 16.05 -18.36
CA PHE A 141 4.01 15.20 -17.52
C PHE A 141 2.52 15.48 -17.75
N ARG A 142 2.12 16.76 -17.69
CA ARG A 142 0.74 17.18 -17.94
C ARG A 142 0.24 16.69 -19.31
N ASP A 143 1.03 16.90 -20.35
CA ASP A 143 0.66 16.56 -21.72
C ASP A 143 0.58 15.04 -21.92
N ARG A 144 1.54 14.31 -21.39
CA ARG A 144 1.56 12.83 -21.46
C ARG A 144 0.34 12.20 -20.81
N PHE A 145 -0.11 12.72 -19.69
CA PHE A 145 -1.26 12.21 -18.95
C PHE A 145 -2.55 12.98 -19.24
N GLN A 146 -2.54 13.91 -20.20
CA GLN A 146 -3.70 14.70 -20.62
C GLN A 146 -4.41 15.37 -19.42
N ILE A 147 -3.63 15.90 -18.49
CA ILE A 147 -4.16 16.58 -17.31
C ILE A 147 -4.71 17.93 -17.73
N PRO A 148 -5.97 18.28 -17.44
CA PRO A 148 -6.64 19.48 -17.93
C PRO A 148 -6.23 20.73 -17.13
N ILE A 149 -4.93 21.07 -17.15
CA ILE A 149 -4.36 22.28 -16.54
C ILE A 149 -3.81 23.15 -17.66
N PRO A 150 -4.26 24.42 -17.82
CA PRO A 150 -3.74 25.33 -18.81
C PRO A 150 -2.30 25.77 -18.50
N ASP A 151 -1.60 26.25 -19.52
CA ASP A 151 -0.18 26.59 -19.44
C ASP A 151 0.15 27.67 -18.40
N ASP A 152 -0.72 28.62 -18.21
CA ASP A 152 -0.59 29.76 -17.28
C ASP A 152 -0.78 29.35 -15.81
N GLN A 153 -1.26 28.12 -15.54
CA GLN A 153 -1.46 27.60 -14.20
C GLN A 153 -0.49 26.45 -13.84
N LEU A 154 0.41 26.08 -14.75
CA LEU A 154 1.30 24.94 -14.53
C LEU A 154 2.23 25.10 -13.33
N ASP A 155 2.73 26.31 -13.09
CA ASP A 155 3.66 26.60 -12.01
C ASP A 155 3.00 26.53 -10.62
N ASP A 156 1.68 26.74 -10.57
CA ASP A 156 0.89 26.64 -9.34
C ASP A 156 0.54 25.19 -8.96
N VAL A 157 0.72 24.25 -9.87
CA VAL A 157 0.40 22.81 -9.69
C VAL A 157 -0.96 22.61 -9.00
N PRO A 158 -2.07 23.15 -9.58
CA PRO A 158 -3.36 23.12 -8.93
C PRO A 158 -3.93 21.69 -8.85
N PHE A 159 -4.77 21.44 -7.85
CA PHE A 159 -5.52 20.20 -7.78
C PHE A 159 -6.60 20.14 -8.87
N VAL A 160 -6.58 19.07 -9.66
CA VAL A 160 -7.63 18.79 -10.64
C VAL A 160 -8.83 18.16 -9.94
N LYS A 161 -10.01 18.75 -10.16
CA LYS A 161 -11.29 18.21 -9.72
C LYS A 161 -12.12 17.85 -10.93
N PHE A 162 -12.70 16.69 -10.93
CA PHE A 162 -13.67 16.30 -11.93
C PHE A 162 -14.95 17.14 -11.79
N ALA A 163 -15.53 17.52 -12.92
CA ALA A 163 -16.79 18.25 -12.93
C ALA A 163 -17.94 17.41 -12.35
N GLU A 164 -18.88 18.07 -11.67
CA GLU A 164 -20.10 17.40 -11.22
C GLU A 164 -20.86 16.83 -12.43
N GLY A 165 -21.32 15.58 -12.32
CA GLY A 165 -21.97 14.86 -13.41
C GLY A 165 -21.00 14.27 -14.46
N SER A 166 -19.68 14.36 -14.26
CA SER A 166 -18.74 13.63 -15.11
C SER A 166 -18.83 12.12 -14.83
N LYS A 167 -18.61 11.32 -15.85
CA LYS A 167 -18.68 9.85 -15.75
C LYS A 167 -17.71 9.28 -14.72
N GLU A 168 -16.53 9.87 -14.61
CA GLU A 168 -15.48 9.49 -13.67
C GLU A 168 -15.92 9.70 -12.23
N LEU A 169 -16.48 10.89 -11.94
CA LEU A 169 -16.94 11.25 -10.60
C LEU A 169 -18.16 10.42 -10.20
N ASP A 170 -19.11 10.24 -11.10
CA ASP A 170 -20.31 9.45 -10.87
C ASP A 170 -19.97 7.97 -10.63
N TYR A 171 -19.06 7.39 -11.43
CA TYR A 171 -18.56 6.03 -11.22
C TYR A 171 -17.89 5.89 -9.85
N MET A 172 -16.97 6.78 -9.51
CA MET A 172 -16.26 6.75 -8.24
C MET A 172 -17.23 6.84 -7.04
N ARG A 173 -18.22 7.73 -7.12
CA ARG A 173 -19.24 7.90 -6.08
C ARG A 173 -20.12 6.67 -5.95
N ALA A 174 -20.60 6.11 -7.05
CA ALA A 174 -21.41 4.91 -7.05
C ALA A 174 -20.69 3.73 -6.40
N ARG A 175 -19.43 3.50 -6.79
CA ARG A 175 -18.59 2.45 -6.17
C ARG A 175 -18.37 2.70 -4.69
N ARG A 176 -18.12 3.95 -4.28
CA ARG A 176 -17.93 4.28 -2.86
C ARG A 176 -19.20 4.05 -2.04
N MET A 177 -20.36 4.37 -2.58
CA MET A 177 -21.65 4.14 -1.92
C MET A 177 -21.99 2.65 -1.80
N GLU A 178 -21.72 1.87 -2.85
CA GLU A 178 -21.88 0.41 -2.82
C GLU A 178 -21.02 -0.26 -1.72
N LEU A 179 -19.84 0.30 -1.44
CA LEU A 179 -18.95 -0.14 -0.35
C LEU A 179 -19.32 0.43 1.04
N GLY A 180 -20.50 1.01 1.21
CA GLY A 180 -21.00 1.53 2.50
C GLY A 180 -20.66 2.99 2.78
N GLY A 181 -20.30 3.78 1.77
CA GLY A 181 -20.06 5.21 1.90
C GLY A 181 -18.58 5.58 2.16
N TYR A 182 -18.35 6.85 2.46
CA TYR A 182 -16.99 7.38 2.63
C TYR A 182 -16.34 6.92 3.93
N LEU A 183 -15.02 6.70 3.90
CA LEU A 183 -14.20 6.34 5.06
C LEU A 183 -13.15 7.43 5.35
N PRO A 184 -12.86 7.67 6.63
CA PRO A 184 -13.61 7.22 7.81
C PRO A 184 -14.95 7.94 7.92
N THR A 185 -15.99 7.21 8.34
CA THR A 185 -17.26 7.84 8.72
C THR A 185 -17.06 8.52 10.07
N ARG A 186 -16.96 9.83 10.08
CA ARG A 186 -16.74 10.59 11.31
C ARG A 186 -18.06 10.93 11.97
N ARG A 187 -18.26 10.42 13.17
CA ARG A 187 -19.36 10.86 14.04
C ARG A 187 -18.93 12.17 14.72
N ARG A 188 -19.71 13.21 14.56
CA ARG A 188 -19.46 14.50 15.23
C ARG A 188 -20.05 14.59 16.63
N LYS A 189 -20.98 13.71 16.95
CA LYS A 189 -21.63 13.62 18.25
C LYS A 189 -21.46 12.20 18.79
N ALA A 190 -21.06 12.09 20.03
CA ALA A 190 -21.04 10.86 20.80
C ALA A 190 -21.65 11.15 22.16
N GLU A 191 -22.22 10.14 22.78
CA GLU A 191 -22.63 10.24 24.18
C GLU A 191 -21.40 10.49 25.05
N PRO A 192 -21.45 11.44 25.99
CA PRO A 192 -20.34 11.66 26.91
C PRO A 192 -20.03 10.40 27.71
N LEU A 193 -18.76 10.05 27.79
CA LEU A 193 -18.32 8.98 28.67
C LEU A 193 -18.28 9.52 30.10
N PRO A 194 -18.90 8.84 31.08
CA PRO A 194 -18.71 9.13 32.48
C PRO A 194 -17.22 8.96 32.85
N VAL A 195 -16.60 10.01 33.32
CA VAL A 195 -15.21 9.94 33.77
C VAL A 195 -15.16 9.81 35.29
N PRO A 196 -14.19 9.05 35.85
CA PRO A 196 -14.02 8.94 37.29
C PRO A 196 -13.73 10.30 37.94
N GLU A 197 -14.24 10.51 39.14
CA GLU A 197 -13.92 11.68 39.94
C GLU A 197 -12.45 11.67 40.35
N LEU A 198 -11.87 12.86 40.57
CA LEU A 198 -10.47 13.00 40.96
C LEU A 198 -10.11 12.22 42.23
N ALA A 199 -11.08 12.02 43.11
CA ALA A 199 -10.93 11.21 44.34
C ALA A 199 -10.49 9.78 44.06
N ALA A 200 -10.85 9.18 42.90
CA ALA A 200 -10.40 7.86 42.51
C ALA A 200 -8.87 7.76 42.30
N PHE A 201 -8.25 8.92 42.08
CA PHE A 201 -6.81 9.06 41.84
C PHE A 201 -6.06 9.70 43.00
N GLU A 202 -6.71 9.93 44.14
CA GLU A 202 -6.11 10.64 45.31
C GLU A 202 -4.78 10.05 45.71
N ARG A 203 -4.62 8.71 45.67
CA ARG A 203 -3.38 8.05 46.06
C ARG A 203 -2.17 8.46 45.19
N PHE A 204 -2.40 8.93 43.95
CA PHE A 204 -1.35 9.39 43.03
C PHE A 204 -1.01 10.86 43.17
N LEU A 205 -1.83 11.60 43.93
CA LEU A 205 -1.62 13.01 44.22
C LEU A 205 -0.81 13.22 45.51
N LYS A 206 -0.53 12.13 46.21
CA LYS A 206 0.30 12.14 47.44
C LYS A 206 1.73 11.81 47.13
N SER A 207 2.66 12.26 47.93
CA SER A 207 4.08 11.91 47.86
C SER A 207 4.25 10.39 48.02
N THR A 208 5.23 9.84 47.32
CA THR A 208 5.70 8.44 47.52
C THR A 208 6.72 8.36 48.66
N GLU A 209 7.00 9.52 49.32
CA GLU A 209 8.05 9.69 50.36
C GLU A 209 9.42 9.24 49.78
N ASP A 210 10.09 8.32 50.44
CA ASP A 210 11.43 7.85 50.04
C ASP A 210 11.37 6.71 48.94
N ARG A 211 10.19 6.34 48.51
CA ARG A 211 10.06 5.24 47.53
C ARG A 211 10.12 5.78 46.11
N GLU A 212 11.13 5.37 45.36
CA GLU A 212 11.25 5.66 43.93
C GLU A 212 10.25 4.82 43.11
N ILE A 213 9.54 5.48 42.21
CA ILE A 213 8.62 4.84 41.27
C ILE A 213 8.93 5.36 39.87
N SER A 214 9.11 4.44 38.90
CA SER A 214 9.23 4.84 37.50
C SER A 214 7.92 5.45 36.97
N THR A 215 8.04 6.35 36.03
CA THR A 215 6.87 6.95 35.36
C THR A 215 5.98 5.88 34.69
N THR A 216 6.58 4.80 34.16
CA THR A 216 5.86 3.64 33.60
C THR A 216 5.02 2.96 34.66
N MET A 217 5.57 2.69 35.85
CA MET A 217 4.82 2.09 36.95
C MET A 217 3.71 2.99 37.47
N ALA A 218 3.95 4.30 37.53
CA ALA A 218 2.91 5.26 37.89
C ALA A 218 1.76 5.24 36.86
N PHE A 219 2.08 5.22 35.57
CA PHE A 219 1.08 5.09 34.51
C PHE A 219 0.29 3.78 34.63
N VAL A 220 0.94 2.64 34.81
CA VAL A 220 0.28 1.32 34.97
C VAL A 220 -0.71 1.33 36.12
N GLN A 221 -0.36 1.97 37.27
CA GLN A 221 -1.27 2.07 38.41
C GLN A 221 -2.50 2.96 38.10
N VAL A 222 -2.30 4.08 37.37
CA VAL A 222 -3.41 4.91 36.89
C VAL A 222 -4.29 4.10 35.94
N LEU A 223 -3.69 3.39 34.99
CA LEU A 223 -4.39 2.54 34.03
C LEU A 223 -5.24 1.46 34.74
N GLN A 224 -4.69 0.81 35.77
CA GLN A 224 -5.42 -0.17 36.61
C GLN A 224 -6.66 0.47 37.27
N THR A 225 -6.57 1.72 37.70
CA THR A 225 -7.70 2.45 38.27
C THR A 225 -8.79 2.71 37.22
N LEU A 226 -8.39 3.12 36.02
CA LEU A 226 -9.32 3.35 34.90
C LEU A 226 -10.01 2.05 34.46
N VAL A 227 -9.27 0.95 34.32
CA VAL A 227 -9.81 -0.35 33.88
C VAL A 227 -10.78 -0.92 34.92
N ARG A 228 -10.62 -0.61 36.23
CA ARG A 228 -11.52 -1.05 37.30
C ARG A 228 -12.76 -0.17 37.44
N ASP A 229 -12.80 0.99 36.79
CA ASP A 229 -13.97 1.85 36.85
C ASP A 229 -15.19 1.15 36.21
N LYS A 230 -16.32 1.20 36.89
CA LYS A 230 -17.55 0.50 36.47
C LYS A 230 -18.13 0.97 35.15
N HIS A 231 -17.91 2.23 34.81
CA HIS A 231 -18.48 2.86 33.60
C HIS A 231 -17.44 2.97 32.49
N LEU A 232 -16.26 3.48 32.80
CA LEU A 232 -15.20 3.72 31.85
C LEU A 232 -14.41 2.45 31.50
N GLY A 233 -14.22 1.54 32.45
CA GLY A 233 -13.30 0.41 32.33
C GLY A 233 -13.48 -0.44 31.08
N LYS A 234 -14.73 -0.69 30.68
CA LYS A 234 -15.05 -1.43 29.46
C LYS A 234 -14.68 -0.71 28.15
N HIS A 235 -14.35 0.58 28.21
CA HIS A 235 -13.92 1.39 27.06
C HIS A 235 -12.41 1.58 27.04
N VAL A 236 -11.69 1.10 28.05
CA VAL A 236 -10.22 1.21 28.15
C VAL A 236 -9.61 -0.11 27.72
N VAL A 237 -8.93 -0.10 26.58
CA VAL A 237 -8.28 -1.28 26.00
C VAL A 237 -6.78 -1.02 25.93
N PRO A 238 -5.99 -1.58 26.87
CA PRO A 238 -4.53 -1.52 26.78
C PRO A 238 -4.03 -2.36 25.59
N ILE A 239 -3.19 -1.76 24.74
CA ILE A 239 -2.55 -2.44 23.61
C ILE A 239 -1.05 -2.37 23.83
N VAL A 240 -0.44 -3.53 24.05
CA VAL A 240 0.99 -3.67 24.36
C VAL A 240 1.60 -4.71 23.42
N PRO A 241 2.69 -4.40 22.70
CA PRO A 241 3.28 -5.38 21.77
C PRO A 241 3.77 -6.64 22.44
N ASP A 242 4.75 -6.54 23.35
CA ASP A 242 5.35 -7.69 24.07
C ASP A 242 5.85 -7.34 25.47
N GLU A 243 6.05 -6.09 25.76
CA GLU A 243 6.77 -5.61 26.96
C GLU A 243 5.90 -5.54 28.22
N SER A 244 4.71 -6.12 28.22
CA SER A 244 3.74 -5.99 29.31
C SER A 244 4.31 -6.40 30.69
N ARG A 245 5.12 -7.46 30.74
CA ARG A 245 5.80 -7.89 32.00
C ARG A 245 6.87 -6.88 32.43
N THR A 246 7.68 -6.41 31.49
CA THR A 246 8.70 -5.38 31.73
C THR A 246 8.10 -4.09 32.27
N PHE A 247 6.90 -3.75 31.84
CA PHE A 247 6.15 -2.56 32.28
C PHE A 247 5.40 -2.79 33.61
N GLY A 248 5.46 -3.98 34.19
CA GLY A 248 4.75 -4.30 35.43
C GLY A 248 3.23 -4.45 35.26
N MET A 249 2.76 -4.80 34.06
CA MET A 249 1.35 -5.00 33.75
C MET A 249 0.88 -6.43 34.01
N GLU A 250 1.75 -7.32 34.45
CA GLU A 250 1.47 -8.76 34.65
C GLU A 250 0.22 -9.03 35.49
N GLY A 251 0.00 -8.24 36.55
CA GLY A 251 -1.20 -8.37 37.37
C GLY A 251 -2.51 -8.06 36.66
N MET A 252 -2.46 -7.37 35.49
CA MET A 252 -3.63 -7.06 34.70
C MET A 252 -4.10 -8.26 33.86
N PHE A 253 -3.25 -9.19 33.53
CA PHE A 253 -3.59 -10.39 32.76
C PHE A 253 -4.66 -11.23 33.43
N ARG A 254 -4.49 -11.49 34.74
CA ARG A 254 -5.50 -12.24 35.51
C ARG A 254 -6.83 -11.50 35.65
N GLN A 255 -6.80 -10.17 35.56
CA GLN A 255 -7.97 -9.34 35.71
C GLN A 255 -8.75 -9.17 34.40
N LEU A 256 -8.04 -8.98 33.29
CA LEU A 256 -8.62 -8.60 31.99
C LEU A 256 -8.63 -9.74 30.98
N GLY A 257 -7.72 -10.72 31.14
CA GLY A 257 -7.38 -11.66 30.09
C GLY A 257 -6.56 -11.01 28.96
N ILE A 258 -6.17 -11.81 27.98
CA ILE A 258 -5.56 -11.36 26.73
C ILE A 258 -6.60 -11.57 25.64
N PHE A 259 -6.83 -10.56 24.79
CA PHE A 259 -7.80 -10.67 23.71
C PHE A 259 -7.34 -11.67 22.64
N SER A 260 -8.23 -12.60 22.31
CA SER A 260 -8.11 -13.47 21.14
C SER A 260 -9.43 -13.47 20.37
N GLN A 261 -9.36 -13.39 19.05
CA GLN A 261 -10.58 -13.45 18.21
C GLN A 261 -11.34 -14.77 18.33
N VAL A 262 -10.64 -15.85 18.64
CA VAL A 262 -11.19 -17.20 18.69
C VAL A 262 -11.26 -17.76 20.12
N GLY A 263 -10.78 -16.99 21.09
CA GLY A 263 -10.69 -17.41 22.49
C GLY A 263 -9.64 -18.50 22.72
N GLN A 264 -9.68 -19.11 23.89
CA GLN A 264 -8.81 -20.22 24.28
C GLN A 264 -9.34 -21.55 23.71
N LEU A 265 -8.67 -22.09 22.70
CA LEU A 265 -9.10 -23.31 22.00
C LEU A 265 -8.65 -24.61 22.69
N TYR A 266 -7.74 -24.53 23.64
CA TYR A 266 -7.25 -25.69 24.40
C TYR A 266 -6.94 -25.26 25.83
N ARG A 267 -6.88 -26.21 26.75
CA ARG A 267 -6.39 -26.00 28.12
C ARG A 267 -4.90 -26.30 28.15
N PRO A 268 -4.02 -25.30 28.42
CA PRO A 268 -2.60 -25.56 28.63
C PRO A 268 -2.37 -26.53 29.79
N GLU A 269 -1.29 -27.33 29.72
CA GLU A 269 -0.92 -28.28 30.78
C GLU A 269 -0.68 -27.58 32.13
N ASP A 270 -0.09 -26.39 32.05
CA ASP A 270 0.23 -25.49 33.15
C ASP A 270 -0.74 -24.30 33.26
N ALA A 271 -2.02 -24.55 33.01
CA ALA A 271 -3.08 -23.52 32.99
C ALA A 271 -3.20 -22.71 34.28
N GLU A 272 -2.70 -23.25 35.42
CA GLU A 272 -2.72 -22.52 36.70
C GLU A 272 -1.67 -21.42 36.76
N ASP A 273 -0.58 -21.57 36.00
CA ASP A 273 0.53 -20.61 35.93
C ASP A 273 0.48 -19.70 34.70
N PHE A 274 -0.35 -20.01 33.70
CA PHE A 274 -0.50 -19.26 32.49
C PHE A 274 -1.76 -18.40 32.45
N MET A 275 -1.76 -17.45 31.52
CA MET A 275 -2.90 -16.60 31.24
C MET A 275 -3.81 -17.25 30.20
N PHE A 276 -5.12 -17.11 30.43
CA PHE A 276 -6.11 -17.45 29.42
C PHE A 276 -6.29 -16.30 28.42
N TYR A 277 -6.42 -16.67 27.16
CA TYR A 277 -6.80 -15.74 26.10
C TYR A 277 -8.31 -15.51 26.10
#